data_827ae4015f72f0c4a1f803c035f8d528
#
_entry.id   827ae4015f72f0c4a1f803c035f8d528
#
_cell.length_a   1.000
_cell.length_b   1.000
_cell.length_c   1.000
_cell.angle_alpha   90.00
_cell.angle_beta   90.00
_cell.angle_gamma   90.00
#
_symmetry.space_group_name_H-M   'P 1'
#
loop_
_entity.id
_entity.type
_entity.pdbx_description
1 polymer ?
#
loop_
_entity_poly.entity_id
_entity_poly.type
_entity_poly.pdbx_seq_one_letter_code
_entity_poly.pdbx_strand_id
1 'polypeptide(L)'
;MKRYWKIGLAVALLISLVLVATSKETPPPFIEMEVKGVRLDAIGHNPVVLLADKDGKKAIPIWIGFLEATAIDKELKNITSTRPMTHDLLHSILAQVQVQVKEVKIVDLKDHTYYATLFLKLNKGVIEVDARPSDAIILALKSKIPILVAAKILDEQGIALTQKSAFGERYGIRIQQLTPALASHFHFKGKKGVLVAEVLPGSVSEASGMKAGDIITKVNSKEVGSVQEFEEMFDKLKAGDSLRIILFREEKFQEVNLILKP
;
A
#
# COMPACT_ATOMS: atom_id res chain seq x y z
N MET A 1 66.26 1.43 -25.85
CA MET A 1 64.95 0.81 -26.18
C MET A 1 64.23 0.14 -25.00
N LYS A 2 64.71 0.18 -23.72
CA LYS A 2 64.07 -0.47 -22.58
C LYS A 2 63.21 0.43 -21.67
N ARG A 3 63.05 1.69 -22.01
CA ARG A 3 62.35 2.70 -21.14
C ARG A 3 60.91 2.97 -21.51
N TYR A 4 60.48 2.64 -22.73
CA TYR A 4 59.11 2.86 -23.20
C TYR A 4 58.15 1.69 -22.97
N TRP A 5 58.66 0.49 -22.71
CA TRP A 5 57.82 -0.69 -22.41
C TRP A 5 57.11 -0.58 -21.06
N LYS A 6 57.75 0.05 -20.07
CA LYS A 6 57.14 0.20 -18.71
C LYS A 6 56.00 1.22 -18.69
N ILE A 7 55.98 2.17 -19.63
CA ILE A 7 54.90 3.18 -19.74
C ILE A 7 53.69 2.58 -20.45
N GLY A 8 53.87 1.73 -21.43
CA GLY A 8 52.79 1.02 -22.10
C GLY A 8 51.97 0.06 -21.21
N LEU A 9 52.67 -0.63 -20.28
CA LEU A 9 52.01 -1.54 -19.33
C LEU A 9 51.21 -0.79 -18.27
N ALA A 10 51.66 0.38 -17.82
CA ALA A 10 50.94 1.20 -16.83
C ALA A 10 49.67 1.85 -17.42
N VAL A 11 49.66 2.23 -18.71
CA VAL A 11 48.50 2.80 -19.40
C VAL A 11 47.46 1.70 -19.71
N ALA A 12 47.90 0.48 -20.04
CA ALA A 12 47.00 -0.66 -20.25
C ALA A 12 46.30 -1.11 -18.94
N LEU A 13 47.01 -0.99 -17.80
CA LEU A 13 46.42 -1.31 -16.50
C LEU A 13 45.42 -0.28 -15.98
N LEU A 14 45.59 1.00 -16.40
CA LEU A 14 44.63 2.09 -16.06
C LEU A 14 43.38 2.07 -16.93
N ILE A 15 43.47 1.57 -18.17
CA ILE A 15 42.29 1.42 -19.04
C ILE A 15 41.44 0.21 -18.64
N SER A 16 42.03 -0.83 -18.06
CA SER A 16 41.28 -2.00 -17.56
C SER A 16 40.51 -1.74 -16.24
N LEU A 17 40.79 -0.61 -15.54
CA LEU A 17 40.13 -0.28 -14.28
C LEU A 17 38.91 0.65 -14.42
N VAL A 18 38.64 1.13 -15.63
CA VAL A 18 37.47 2.01 -15.92
C VAL A 18 36.31 1.23 -16.55
N LEU A 19 36.44 -0.09 -16.75
CA LEU A 19 35.36 -0.96 -17.23
C LEU A 19 34.66 -1.66 -16.05
N VAL A 20 34.34 -0.90 -14.99
CA VAL A 20 33.62 -1.46 -13.86
C VAL A 20 32.27 -0.80 -13.76
N ALA A 21 31.30 -1.66 -13.91
CA ALA A 21 29.94 -1.58 -13.39
C ALA A 21 29.04 -0.49 -13.97
N THR A 22 28.63 -0.65 -15.19
CA THR A 22 27.21 -0.53 -15.41
C THR A 22 26.57 -1.74 -14.74
N SER A 23 26.28 -1.65 -13.46
CA SER A 23 25.32 -2.54 -12.84
C SER A 23 24.05 -2.39 -13.66
N LYS A 24 23.71 -3.38 -14.49
CA LYS A 24 22.34 -3.55 -14.95
C LYS A 24 21.54 -3.63 -13.66
N GLU A 25 20.90 -2.52 -13.29
CA GLU A 25 19.86 -2.59 -12.26
C GLU A 25 18.90 -3.67 -12.75
N THR A 26 18.91 -4.80 -12.09
CA THR A 26 17.89 -5.81 -12.32
C THR A 26 16.57 -5.09 -12.08
N PRO A 27 15.63 -5.10 -13.03
CA PRO A 27 14.35 -4.43 -12.84
C PRO A 27 13.79 -4.91 -11.49
N PRO A 28 13.21 -4.02 -10.69
CA PRO A 28 12.70 -4.39 -9.37
C PRO A 28 11.74 -5.56 -9.53
N PRO A 29 11.85 -6.59 -8.70
CA PRO A 29 10.97 -7.74 -8.78
C PRO A 29 9.53 -7.25 -8.65
N PHE A 30 8.62 -7.78 -9.47
CA PHE A 30 7.20 -7.52 -9.40
C PHE A 30 6.53 -8.67 -8.65
N ILE A 31 5.53 -8.33 -7.85
CA ILE A 31 4.71 -9.27 -7.08
C ILE A 31 3.30 -9.26 -7.66
N GLU A 32 2.76 -10.44 -7.92
CA GLU A 32 1.38 -10.58 -8.34
C GLU A 32 0.44 -10.33 -7.18
N MET A 33 -0.52 -9.43 -7.39
CA MET A 33 -1.48 -8.99 -6.40
C MET A 33 -2.91 -9.22 -6.91
N GLU A 34 -3.82 -9.39 -5.98
CA GLU A 34 -5.26 -9.57 -6.23
C GLU A 34 -6.07 -8.44 -5.60
N VAL A 35 -7.15 -8.05 -6.26
CA VAL A 35 -8.11 -7.10 -5.70
C VAL A 35 -8.96 -7.80 -4.64
N LYS A 36 -8.83 -7.41 -3.37
CA LYS A 36 -9.65 -7.96 -2.26
C LYS A 36 -10.96 -7.21 -2.07
N GLY A 37 -11.14 -6.10 -2.74
CA GLY A 37 -12.36 -5.32 -2.74
C GLY A 37 -12.12 -3.83 -2.66
N VAL A 38 -13.23 -3.09 -2.69
CA VAL A 38 -13.28 -1.65 -2.45
C VAL A 38 -13.96 -1.40 -1.12
N ARG A 39 -13.41 -0.48 -0.34
CA ARG A 39 -13.97 -0.06 0.95
C ARG A 39 -13.95 1.46 1.06
N LEU A 40 -14.71 2.02 1.97
CA LEU A 40 -14.57 3.41 2.38
C LEU A 40 -13.55 3.47 3.52
N ASP A 41 -12.68 4.47 3.49
CA ASP A 41 -11.80 4.71 4.63
C ASP A 41 -12.59 5.18 5.85
N ALA A 42 -12.00 5.05 7.03
CA ALA A 42 -12.70 5.25 8.30
C ALA A 42 -13.02 6.73 8.61
N ILE A 43 -12.37 7.69 7.95
CA ILE A 43 -12.47 9.10 8.31
C ILE A 43 -13.12 9.92 7.20
N GLY A 44 -12.54 9.91 6.01
CA GLY A 44 -12.98 10.74 4.88
C GLY A 44 -14.08 10.10 4.06
N HIS A 45 -14.46 8.85 4.36
CA HIS A 45 -15.32 8.03 3.52
C HIS A 45 -14.87 7.98 2.06
N ASN A 46 -13.55 8.15 1.83
CA ASN A 46 -12.97 8.07 0.50
C ASN A 46 -12.83 6.60 0.09
N PRO A 47 -13.14 6.25 -1.16
CA PRO A 47 -12.98 4.89 -1.63
C PRO A 47 -11.50 4.50 -1.68
N VAL A 48 -11.21 3.28 -1.20
CA VAL A 48 -9.90 2.67 -1.27
C VAL A 48 -10.03 1.27 -1.85
N VAL A 49 -9.21 0.94 -2.84
CA VAL A 49 -9.06 -0.42 -3.33
C VAL A 49 -7.90 -1.09 -2.60
N LEU A 50 -8.10 -2.33 -2.14
CA LEU A 50 -7.07 -3.13 -1.50
C LEU A 50 -6.53 -4.16 -2.49
N LEU A 51 -5.25 -4.06 -2.80
CA LEU A 51 -4.50 -5.08 -3.51
C LEU A 51 -3.71 -5.91 -2.49
N ALA A 52 -3.95 -7.22 -2.43
CA ALA A 52 -3.23 -8.11 -1.53
C ALA A 52 -2.37 -9.11 -2.30
N ASP A 53 -1.27 -9.54 -1.68
CA ASP A 53 -0.48 -10.65 -2.17
C ASP A 53 -1.30 -11.95 -2.16
N LYS A 54 -0.87 -12.94 -2.93
CA LYS A 54 -1.57 -14.25 -3.05
C LYS A 54 -1.70 -14.96 -1.71
N ASP A 55 -0.74 -14.77 -0.82
CA ASP A 55 -0.76 -15.35 0.52
C ASP A 55 -1.73 -14.63 1.46
N GLY A 56 -2.22 -13.45 1.09
CA GLY A 56 -3.10 -12.64 1.92
C GLY A 56 -2.44 -12.09 3.18
N LYS A 57 -1.12 -11.98 3.19
CA LYS A 57 -0.35 -11.49 4.34
C LYS A 57 -0.16 -9.98 4.33
N LYS A 58 0.06 -9.41 3.15
CA LYS A 58 0.26 -7.97 2.96
C LYS A 58 -0.69 -7.42 1.91
N ALA A 59 -1.12 -6.19 2.08
CA ALA A 59 -1.89 -5.47 1.09
C ALA A 59 -1.39 -4.03 0.95
N ILE A 60 -1.63 -3.44 -0.21
CA ILE A 60 -1.47 -2.00 -0.42
C ILE A 60 -2.83 -1.35 -0.58
N PRO A 61 -3.13 -0.28 0.17
CA PRO A 61 -4.29 0.55 -0.05
C PRO A 61 -3.99 1.58 -1.15
N ILE A 62 -4.90 1.71 -2.11
CA ILE A 62 -4.82 2.73 -3.15
C ILE A 62 -6.12 3.52 -3.11
N TRP A 63 -6.05 4.82 -2.76
CA TRP A 63 -7.19 5.72 -2.77
C TRP A 63 -7.59 6.05 -4.19
N ILE A 64 -8.88 5.97 -4.49
CA ILE A 64 -9.46 6.14 -5.83
C ILE A 64 -10.72 7.00 -5.77
N GLY A 65 -11.18 7.46 -6.93
CA GLY A 65 -12.44 8.20 -7.02
C GLY A 65 -13.67 7.29 -6.85
N PHE A 66 -14.82 7.87 -6.54
CA PHE A 66 -16.09 7.13 -6.36
C PHE A 66 -16.56 6.42 -7.63
N LEU A 67 -16.32 7.03 -8.80
CA LEU A 67 -16.71 6.43 -10.08
C LEU A 67 -15.84 5.19 -10.39
N GLU A 68 -14.55 5.30 -10.15
CA GLU A 68 -13.59 4.21 -10.31
C GLU A 68 -13.88 3.07 -9.32
N ALA A 69 -14.17 3.42 -8.07
CA ALA A 69 -14.59 2.47 -7.04
C ALA A 69 -15.84 1.68 -7.44
N THR A 70 -16.85 2.38 -7.98
CA THR A 70 -18.07 1.76 -8.48
C THR A 70 -17.78 0.82 -9.65
N ALA A 71 -16.88 1.21 -10.56
CA ALA A 71 -16.52 0.38 -11.70
C ALA A 71 -15.78 -0.89 -11.27
N ILE A 72 -14.84 -0.79 -10.34
CA ILE A 72 -14.11 -1.94 -9.77
C ILE A 72 -15.10 -2.87 -9.04
N ASP A 73 -15.96 -2.33 -8.17
CA ASP A 73 -16.90 -3.14 -7.38
C ASP A 73 -17.89 -3.91 -8.27
N LYS A 74 -18.39 -3.27 -9.33
CA LYS A 74 -19.23 -3.94 -10.34
C LYS A 74 -18.51 -5.09 -11.03
N GLU A 75 -17.24 -4.87 -11.42
CA GLU A 75 -16.45 -5.89 -12.10
C GLU A 75 -16.19 -7.09 -11.16
N LEU A 76 -15.82 -6.84 -9.91
CA LEU A 76 -15.64 -7.88 -8.91
C LEU A 76 -16.90 -8.71 -8.63
N LYS A 77 -18.07 -8.07 -8.71
CA LYS A 77 -19.38 -8.71 -8.50
C LYS A 77 -20.00 -9.26 -9.77
N ASN A 78 -19.32 -9.14 -10.92
CA ASN A 78 -19.84 -9.50 -12.25
C ASN A 78 -21.18 -8.81 -12.56
N ILE A 79 -21.37 -7.55 -12.14
CA ILE A 79 -22.56 -6.77 -12.39
C ILE A 79 -22.42 -6.04 -13.72
N THR A 80 -23.22 -6.40 -14.71
CA THR A 80 -23.27 -5.71 -15.99
C THR A 80 -24.13 -4.45 -15.94
N SER A 81 -23.65 -3.38 -16.56
CA SER A 81 -24.43 -2.14 -16.74
C SER A 81 -25.35 -2.27 -17.96
N THR A 82 -26.52 -1.64 -17.92
CA THR A 82 -27.48 -1.60 -19.05
C THR A 82 -26.83 -0.99 -20.31
N ARG A 83 -25.93 -0.04 -20.13
CA ARG A 83 -25.11 0.55 -21.19
C ARG A 83 -23.65 0.50 -20.78
N PRO A 84 -22.70 0.34 -21.74
CA PRO A 84 -21.28 0.31 -21.44
C PRO A 84 -20.82 1.57 -20.69
N MET A 85 -20.09 1.38 -19.59
CA MET A 85 -19.37 2.45 -18.93
C MET A 85 -18.07 2.76 -19.70
N THR A 86 -17.34 3.82 -19.31
CA THR A 86 -16.10 4.23 -20.02
C THR A 86 -15.09 3.11 -20.18
N HIS A 87 -14.85 2.32 -19.13
CA HIS A 87 -13.90 1.20 -19.20
C HIS A 87 -14.43 0.02 -20.01
N ASP A 88 -15.75 -0.19 -20.04
CA ASP A 88 -16.37 -1.20 -20.94
C ASP A 88 -16.16 -0.79 -22.39
N LEU A 89 -16.39 0.49 -22.70
CA LEU A 89 -16.20 1.04 -24.04
C LEU A 89 -14.72 0.92 -24.46
N LEU A 90 -13.78 1.31 -23.60
CA LEU A 90 -12.36 1.21 -23.88
C LEU A 90 -11.94 -0.25 -24.16
N HIS A 91 -12.35 -1.19 -23.29
CA HIS A 91 -12.06 -2.61 -23.47
C HIS A 91 -12.66 -3.14 -24.78
N SER A 92 -13.87 -2.72 -25.13
CA SER A 92 -14.52 -3.09 -26.40
C SER A 92 -13.78 -2.53 -27.62
N ILE A 93 -13.32 -1.27 -27.55
CA ILE A 93 -12.50 -0.65 -28.62
C ILE A 93 -11.21 -1.43 -28.81
N LEU A 94 -10.48 -1.73 -27.73
CA LEU A 94 -9.25 -2.51 -27.81
C LEU A 94 -9.49 -3.86 -28.49
N ALA A 95 -10.58 -4.55 -28.14
CA ALA A 95 -10.95 -5.82 -28.74
C ALA A 95 -11.26 -5.68 -30.25
N GLN A 96 -12.00 -4.63 -30.65
CA GLN A 96 -12.36 -4.40 -32.05
C GLN A 96 -11.12 -4.11 -32.92
N VAL A 97 -10.14 -3.41 -32.38
CA VAL A 97 -8.88 -3.14 -33.08
C VAL A 97 -7.83 -4.23 -32.88
N GLN A 98 -8.21 -5.37 -32.35
CA GLN A 98 -7.37 -6.56 -32.10
C GLN A 98 -6.14 -6.27 -31.22
N VAL A 99 -6.28 -5.37 -30.28
CA VAL A 99 -5.28 -5.07 -29.24
C VAL A 99 -5.66 -5.79 -27.96
N GLN A 100 -4.71 -6.52 -27.37
CA GLN A 100 -4.93 -7.23 -26.12
C GLN A 100 -4.19 -6.54 -24.96
N VAL A 101 -4.83 -6.38 -23.82
CA VAL A 101 -4.14 -6.04 -22.58
C VAL A 101 -3.36 -7.27 -22.12
N LYS A 102 -2.03 -7.20 -22.22
CA LYS A 102 -1.14 -8.33 -21.91
C LYS A 102 -0.75 -8.36 -20.46
N GLU A 103 -0.47 -7.21 -19.88
CA GLU A 103 0.08 -7.07 -18.56
C GLU A 103 -0.28 -5.70 -17.98
N VAL A 104 -0.48 -5.64 -16.68
CA VAL A 104 -0.72 -4.42 -15.92
C VAL A 104 0.28 -4.36 -14.79
N LYS A 105 1.02 -3.24 -14.69
CA LYS A 105 1.99 -3.03 -13.62
C LYS A 105 1.71 -1.72 -12.87
N ILE A 106 1.74 -1.78 -11.54
CA ILE A 106 1.88 -0.61 -10.69
C ILE A 106 3.38 -0.48 -10.41
N VAL A 107 3.99 0.52 -11.03
CA VAL A 107 5.45 0.59 -11.21
C VAL A 107 6.14 1.48 -10.21
N ASP A 108 5.46 2.51 -9.72
CA ASP A 108 6.08 3.50 -8.85
C ASP A 108 5.08 4.21 -7.94
N LEU A 109 5.61 4.84 -6.89
CA LEU A 109 4.90 5.77 -6.03
C LEU A 109 5.77 7.00 -5.83
N LYS A 110 5.31 8.17 -6.32
CA LYS A 110 6.00 9.46 -6.21
C LYS A 110 5.03 10.51 -5.71
N ASP A 111 5.47 11.32 -4.77
CA ASP A 111 4.65 12.41 -4.21
C ASP A 111 3.22 11.95 -3.86
N HIS A 112 3.12 10.79 -3.20
CA HIS A 112 1.88 10.12 -2.80
C HIS A 112 0.96 9.71 -3.96
N THR A 113 1.47 9.71 -5.20
CA THR A 113 0.75 9.31 -6.39
C THR A 113 1.31 7.99 -6.92
N TYR A 114 0.45 6.98 -7.04
CA TYR A 114 0.81 5.72 -7.68
C TYR A 114 0.78 5.85 -9.20
N TYR A 115 1.76 5.23 -9.86
CA TYR A 115 1.88 5.17 -11.30
C TYR A 115 1.68 3.75 -11.79
N ALA A 116 0.94 3.59 -12.88
CA ALA A 116 0.70 2.29 -13.50
C ALA A 116 1.01 2.32 -14.99
N THR A 117 1.36 1.15 -15.53
CA THR A 117 1.65 0.95 -16.95
C THR A 117 0.82 -0.21 -17.48
N LEU A 118 0.14 0.03 -18.59
CA LEU A 118 -0.54 -1.00 -19.38
C LEU A 118 0.41 -1.48 -20.48
N PHE A 119 0.57 -2.79 -20.61
CA PHE A 119 1.29 -3.43 -21.70
C PHE A 119 0.28 -3.97 -22.70
N LEU A 120 0.18 -3.30 -23.85
CA LEU A 120 -0.77 -3.65 -24.90
C LEU A 120 -0.08 -4.42 -26.02
N LYS A 121 -0.57 -5.62 -26.30
CA LYS A 121 -0.06 -6.47 -27.38
C LYS A 121 -0.75 -6.13 -28.68
N LEU A 122 0.04 -5.73 -29.66
CA LEU A 122 -0.36 -5.49 -31.06
C LEU A 122 0.24 -6.59 -31.96
N ASN A 123 -0.20 -6.63 -33.22
CA ASN A 123 0.37 -7.55 -34.22
C ASN A 123 1.90 -7.39 -34.41
N LYS A 124 2.44 -6.19 -34.22
CA LYS A 124 3.87 -5.86 -34.43
C LYS A 124 4.69 -5.73 -33.15
N GLY A 125 4.14 -6.11 -31.98
CA GLY A 125 4.88 -6.00 -30.73
C GLY A 125 4.02 -5.59 -29.54
N VAL A 126 4.67 -5.10 -28.49
CA VAL A 126 4.03 -4.62 -27.26
C VAL A 126 4.34 -3.14 -27.11
N ILE A 127 3.34 -2.35 -26.78
CA ILE A 127 3.50 -0.94 -26.40
C ILE A 127 3.18 -0.76 -24.94
N GLU A 128 3.82 0.22 -24.33
CA GLU A 128 3.59 0.63 -22.95
C GLU A 128 2.76 1.92 -22.94
N VAL A 129 1.75 1.96 -22.10
CA VAL A 129 0.86 3.11 -21.96
C VAL A 129 0.76 3.48 -20.49
N ASP A 130 1.07 4.74 -20.17
CA ASP A 130 0.86 5.27 -18.82
C ASP A 130 -0.62 5.29 -18.47
N ALA A 131 -0.94 4.96 -17.22
CA ALA A 131 -2.31 4.88 -16.76
C ALA A 131 -2.41 5.19 -15.26
N ARG A 132 -3.57 5.67 -14.85
CA ARG A 132 -3.89 5.71 -13.43
C ARG A 132 -4.05 4.27 -12.90
N PRO A 133 -3.65 3.99 -11.65
CA PRO A 133 -3.82 2.65 -11.06
C PRO A 133 -5.25 2.11 -11.13
N SER A 134 -6.26 2.96 -10.88
CA SER A 134 -7.67 2.57 -10.97
C SER A 134 -8.08 2.09 -12.37
N ASP A 135 -7.66 2.80 -13.41
CA ASP A 135 -7.96 2.44 -14.81
C ASP A 135 -7.26 1.12 -15.18
N ALA A 136 -6.01 0.99 -14.77
CA ALA A 136 -5.20 -0.23 -14.99
C ALA A 136 -5.83 -1.45 -14.28
N ILE A 137 -6.25 -1.30 -13.03
CA ILE A 137 -6.92 -2.35 -12.24
C ILE A 137 -8.22 -2.78 -12.93
N ILE A 138 -9.06 -1.84 -13.36
CA ILE A 138 -10.32 -2.17 -14.03
C ILE A 138 -10.05 -2.94 -15.33
N LEU A 139 -9.08 -2.51 -16.12
CA LEU A 139 -8.72 -3.22 -17.36
C LEU A 139 -8.11 -4.59 -17.09
N ALA A 140 -7.34 -4.76 -16.01
CA ALA A 140 -6.84 -6.07 -15.60
C ALA A 140 -7.98 -7.02 -15.24
N LEU A 141 -8.95 -6.56 -14.44
CA LEU A 141 -10.13 -7.34 -14.07
C LEU A 141 -10.95 -7.75 -15.30
N LYS A 142 -11.23 -6.81 -16.22
CA LYS A 142 -11.96 -7.09 -17.46
C LYS A 142 -11.24 -8.07 -18.38
N SER A 143 -9.93 -7.97 -18.46
CA SER A 143 -9.10 -8.84 -19.28
C SER A 143 -8.74 -10.16 -18.58
N LYS A 144 -9.11 -10.32 -17.30
CA LYS A 144 -8.81 -11.50 -16.45
C LYS A 144 -7.31 -11.81 -16.41
N ILE A 145 -6.49 -10.77 -16.27
CA ILE A 145 -5.04 -10.88 -16.16
C ILE A 145 -4.56 -10.43 -14.76
N PRO A 146 -3.40 -10.91 -14.33
CA PRO A 146 -2.84 -10.53 -13.04
C PRO A 146 -2.45 -9.05 -13.01
N ILE A 147 -2.51 -8.48 -11.80
CA ILE A 147 -1.99 -7.16 -11.49
C ILE A 147 -0.62 -7.34 -10.85
N LEU A 148 0.41 -6.76 -11.43
CA LEU A 148 1.77 -6.81 -10.94
C LEU A 148 2.11 -5.51 -10.22
N VAL A 149 2.71 -5.60 -9.05
CA VAL A 149 3.12 -4.44 -8.25
C VAL A 149 4.62 -4.52 -7.98
N ALA A 150 5.34 -3.43 -8.16
CA ALA A 150 6.77 -3.40 -7.85
C ALA A 150 6.99 -3.73 -6.36
N ALA A 151 7.89 -4.67 -6.07
CA ALA A 151 8.15 -5.16 -4.72
C ALA A 151 8.48 -4.03 -3.74
N LYS A 152 9.23 -3.01 -4.20
CA LYS A 152 9.55 -1.82 -3.39
C LYS A 152 8.30 -1.12 -2.83
N ILE A 153 7.21 -1.09 -3.61
CA ILE A 153 5.96 -0.47 -3.16
C ILE A 153 5.33 -1.30 -2.04
N LEU A 154 5.33 -2.63 -2.17
CA LEU A 154 4.81 -3.51 -1.13
C LEU A 154 5.66 -3.45 0.14
N ASP A 155 6.97 -3.29 0.02
CA ASP A 155 7.87 -3.18 1.17
C ASP A 155 7.71 -1.83 1.90
N GLU A 156 7.50 -0.74 1.17
CA GLU A 156 7.38 0.61 1.73
C GLU A 156 5.96 0.94 2.19
N GLN A 157 4.94 0.45 1.50
CA GLN A 157 3.53 0.83 1.69
C GLN A 157 2.63 -0.32 2.13
N GLY A 158 3.18 -1.53 2.14
CA GLY A 158 2.42 -2.72 2.50
C GLY A 158 1.93 -2.67 3.95
N ILE A 159 0.63 -2.83 4.12
CA ILE A 159 0.01 -3.05 5.42
C ILE A 159 -0.14 -4.56 5.63
N ALA A 160 0.14 -5.04 6.84
CA ALA A 160 -0.17 -6.42 7.18
C ALA A 160 -1.70 -6.58 7.17
N LEU A 161 -2.19 -7.56 6.44
CA LEU A 161 -3.59 -7.99 6.57
C LEU A 161 -3.67 -8.82 7.85
N THR A 162 -3.85 -8.15 8.96
CA THR A 162 -3.74 -8.72 10.29
C THR A 162 -4.75 -9.84 10.49
N GLN A 163 -4.24 -11.04 10.78
CA GLN A 163 -4.99 -12.02 11.54
C GLN A 163 -5.42 -11.34 12.86
N LYS A 164 -6.62 -11.68 13.36
CA LYS A 164 -7.10 -11.22 14.66
C LYS A 164 -6.00 -11.45 15.70
N SER A 165 -5.35 -10.39 16.18
CA SER A 165 -4.40 -10.54 17.27
C SER A 165 -5.15 -10.79 18.57
N ALA A 166 -4.61 -11.62 19.44
CA ALA A 166 -5.16 -11.83 20.80
C ALA A 166 -5.32 -10.48 21.52
N PHE A 167 -4.41 -9.54 21.24
CA PHE A 167 -4.48 -8.15 21.69
C PHE A 167 -5.77 -7.45 21.20
N GLY A 168 -6.08 -7.55 19.90
CA GLY A 168 -7.26 -6.91 19.31
C GLY A 168 -8.57 -7.44 19.91
N GLU A 169 -8.64 -8.73 20.20
CA GLU A 169 -9.82 -9.34 20.84
C GLU A 169 -9.96 -8.88 22.29
N ARG A 170 -8.86 -8.75 23.04
CA ARG A 170 -8.88 -8.37 24.46
C ARG A 170 -9.29 -6.92 24.69
N TYR A 171 -8.83 -6.00 23.85
CA TYR A 171 -9.06 -4.56 24.05
C TYR A 171 -10.09 -3.99 23.08
N GLY A 172 -10.54 -4.76 22.11
CA GLY A 172 -11.52 -4.37 21.11
C GLY A 172 -11.01 -3.30 20.15
N ILE A 173 -9.73 -3.36 19.80
CA ILE A 173 -9.07 -2.43 18.89
C ILE A 173 -8.23 -3.21 17.88
N ARG A 174 -8.32 -2.84 16.61
CA ARG A 174 -7.36 -3.28 15.58
C ARG A 174 -6.42 -2.15 15.24
N ILE A 175 -5.15 -2.46 15.27
CA ILE A 175 -4.10 -1.52 14.91
C ILE A 175 -3.33 -2.04 13.72
N GLN A 176 -2.75 -1.12 12.97
CA GLN A 176 -1.88 -1.45 11.84
C GLN A 176 -0.68 -0.51 11.80
N GLN A 177 0.38 -0.97 11.13
CA GLN A 177 1.57 -0.18 10.94
C GLN A 177 1.26 1.10 10.17
N LEU A 178 1.72 2.25 10.68
CA LEU A 178 1.62 3.50 9.97
C LEU A 178 2.62 3.50 8.81
N THR A 179 2.12 3.53 7.57
CA THR A 179 2.95 3.70 6.38
C THR A 179 3.01 5.17 5.97
N PRO A 180 3.98 5.61 5.15
CA PRO A 180 4.02 6.97 4.62
C PRO A 180 2.74 7.38 3.88
N ALA A 181 2.13 6.47 3.12
CA ALA A 181 0.86 6.73 2.43
C ALA A 181 -0.28 6.98 3.41
N LEU A 182 -0.38 6.16 4.48
CA LEU A 182 -1.37 6.35 5.54
C LEU A 182 -1.13 7.67 6.29
N ALA A 183 0.11 7.97 6.67
CA ALA A 183 0.44 9.22 7.35
C ALA A 183 0.03 10.44 6.52
N SER A 184 0.32 10.42 5.22
CA SER A 184 -0.09 11.47 4.30
C SER A 184 -1.60 11.59 4.16
N HIS A 185 -2.29 10.47 4.00
CA HIS A 185 -3.75 10.43 3.88
C HIS A 185 -4.44 11.07 5.09
N PHE A 186 -3.90 10.84 6.30
CA PHE A 186 -4.40 11.44 7.53
C PHE A 186 -3.79 12.80 7.86
N HIS A 187 -3.06 13.44 6.93
CA HIS A 187 -2.34 14.71 7.12
C HIS A 187 -1.40 14.73 8.34
N PHE A 188 -0.92 13.55 8.72
CA PHE A 188 0.00 13.39 9.83
C PHE A 188 1.44 13.63 9.39
N LYS A 189 2.07 14.69 9.90
CA LYS A 189 3.46 15.08 9.53
C LYS A 189 4.54 14.26 10.24
N GLY A 190 4.17 13.45 11.23
CA GLY A 190 5.09 12.57 11.95
C GLY A 190 5.44 11.32 11.13
N LYS A 191 6.58 10.70 11.47
CA LYS A 191 7.06 9.48 10.80
C LYS A 191 6.78 8.20 11.59
N LYS A 192 6.41 8.31 12.88
CA LYS A 192 6.21 7.17 13.78
C LYS A 192 4.81 7.19 14.37
N GLY A 193 4.25 6.02 14.55
CA GLY A 193 2.94 5.80 15.12
C GLY A 193 2.33 4.48 14.69
N VAL A 194 1.20 4.13 15.26
CA VAL A 194 0.35 3.03 14.80
C VAL A 194 -1.04 3.56 14.53
N LEU A 195 -1.64 3.11 13.44
CA LEU A 195 -2.99 3.53 13.04
C LEU A 195 -4.02 2.60 13.68
N VAL A 196 -5.04 3.17 14.28
CA VAL A 196 -6.24 2.47 14.71
C VAL A 196 -7.09 2.18 13.47
N ALA A 197 -7.12 0.92 13.05
CA ALA A 197 -7.88 0.48 11.87
C ALA A 197 -9.36 0.27 12.19
N GLU A 198 -9.66 -0.20 13.40
CA GLU A 198 -11.03 -0.47 13.86
C GLU A 198 -11.12 -0.39 15.39
N VAL A 199 -12.26 0.05 15.89
CA VAL A 199 -12.63 -0.03 17.31
C VAL A 199 -13.93 -0.79 17.39
N LEU A 200 -13.95 -1.87 18.18
CA LEU A 200 -15.14 -2.73 18.31
C LEU A 200 -16.17 -2.07 19.23
N PRO A 201 -17.45 -2.08 18.86
CA PRO A 201 -18.52 -1.57 19.71
C PRO A 201 -18.58 -2.27 21.08
N GLY A 202 -18.82 -1.51 22.13
CA GLY A 202 -18.89 -2.01 23.51
C GLY A 202 -17.53 -2.31 24.15
N SER A 203 -16.44 -2.08 23.44
CA SER A 203 -15.07 -2.37 23.90
C SER A 203 -14.56 -1.33 24.91
N VAL A 204 -13.46 -1.70 25.57
CA VAL A 204 -12.72 -0.78 26.44
C VAL A 204 -12.13 0.39 25.67
N SER A 205 -11.67 0.13 24.44
CA SER A 205 -11.13 1.16 23.55
C SER A 205 -12.20 2.16 23.11
N GLU A 206 -13.41 1.71 22.78
CA GLU A 206 -14.52 2.62 22.48
C GLU A 206 -14.90 3.46 23.70
N ALA A 207 -15.02 2.82 24.88
CA ALA A 207 -15.34 3.51 26.13
C ALA A 207 -14.29 4.58 26.53
N SER A 208 -13.03 4.42 26.11
CA SER A 208 -11.98 5.40 26.30
C SER A 208 -12.02 6.56 25.29
N GLY A 209 -12.90 6.51 24.30
CA GLY A 209 -13.04 7.53 23.26
C GLY A 209 -12.10 7.35 22.08
N MET A 210 -11.44 6.20 21.92
CA MET A 210 -10.68 5.86 20.71
C MET A 210 -11.61 5.66 19.51
N LYS A 211 -11.13 5.99 18.34
CA LYS A 211 -11.87 5.86 17.07
C LYS A 211 -10.99 5.28 15.98
N ALA A 212 -11.60 4.63 15.01
CA ALA A 212 -10.90 4.27 13.78
C ALA A 212 -10.33 5.55 13.11
N GLY A 213 -9.09 5.44 12.63
CA GLY A 213 -8.35 6.57 12.04
C GLY A 213 -7.47 7.36 13.01
N ASP A 214 -7.52 7.07 14.31
CA ASP A 214 -6.56 7.63 15.26
C ASP A 214 -5.15 7.14 14.95
N ILE A 215 -4.16 8.01 15.02
CA ILE A 215 -2.76 7.62 14.97
C ILE A 215 -2.17 7.74 16.37
N ILE A 216 -1.93 6.61 17.00
CA ILE A 216 -1.30 6.56 18.33
C ILE A 216 0.17 6.84 18.18
N THR A 217 0.66 7.88 18.88
CA THR A 217 2.06 8.30 18.81
C THR A 217 2.82 8.05 20.10
N LYS A 218 2.13 8.03 21.26
CA LYS A 218 2.75 7.75 22.57
C LYS A 218 1.80 6.99 23.47
N VAL A 219 2.40 6.11 24.31
CA VAL A 219 1.73 5.43 25.42
C VAL A 219 2.56 5.62 26.68
N ASN A 220 1.97 6.15 27.74
CA ASN A 220 2.67 6.48 28.99
C ASN A 220 3.98 7.26 28.77
N SER A 221 3.93 8.28 27.92
CA SER A 221 5.06 9.15 27.54
C SER A 221 6.16 8.48 26.68
N LYS A 222 6.07 7.20 26.37
CA LYS A 222 6.97 6.51 25.42
C LYS A 222 6.42 6.62 24.01
N GLU A 223 7.29 6.95 23.06
CA GLU A 223 6.93 6.94 21.64
C GLU A 223 6.62 5.51 21.17
N VAL A 224 5.68 5.42 20.25
CA VAL A 224 5.29 4.17 19.58
C VAL A 224 5.66 4.31 18.10
N GLY A 225 6.48 3.39 17.60
CA GLY A 225 6.92 3.37 16.21
C GLY A 225 6.43 2.17 15.42
N SER A 226 5.98 1.11 16.11
CA SER A 226 5.51 -0.12 15.46
C SER A 226 4.37 -0.78 16.23
N VAL A 227 3.64 -1.65 15.52
CA VAL A 227 2.59 -2.49 16.13
C VAL A 227 3.16 -3.36 17.24
N GLN A 228 4.33 -3.95 17.03
CA GLN A 228 4.98 -4.79 18.02
C GLN A 228 5.33 -4.01 19.29
N GLU A 229 5.96 -2.82 19.18
CA GLU A 229 6.25 -1.97 20.33
C GLU A 229 4.98 -1.59 21.10
N PHE A 230 3.89 -1.33 20.39
CA PHE A 230 2.61 -1.01 21.00
C PHE A 230 2.07 -2.22 21.78
N GLU A 231 2.03 -3.41 21.19
CA GLU A 231 1.52 -4.64 21.84
C GLU A 231 2.37 -4.99 23.07
N GLU A 232 3.70 -4.90 23.01
CA GLU A 232 4.59 -5.15 24.15
C GLU A 232 4.37 -4.22 25.35
N MET A 233 3.86 -3.00 25.13
CA MET A 233 3.51 -2.08 26.21
C MET A 233 2.27 -2.55 26.97
N PHE A 234 1.40 -3.31 26.34
CA PHE A 234 0.16 -3.83 26.93
C PHE A 234 0.32 -5.19 27.61
N ASP A 235 1.28 -6.00 27.18
CA ASP A 235 1.52 -7.35 27.73
C ASP A 235 1.83 -7.35 29.23
N LYS A 236 2.33 -6.21 29.74
CA LYS A 236 2.71 -6.05 31.15
C LYS A 236 1.60 -5.53 32.04
N LEU A 237 0.42 -5.25 31.47
CA LEU A 237 -0.68 -4.61 32.15
C LEU A 237 -1.59 -5.61 32.85
N LYS A 238 -2.11 -5.16 33.99
CA LYS A 238 -3.09 -5.89 34.80
C LYS A 238 -4.46 -5.21 34.75
N ALA A 239 -5.49 -5.96 35.12
CA ALA A 239 -6.81 -5.39 35.33
C ALA A 239 -6.75 -4.24 36.35
N GLY A 240 -7.37 -3.12 36.04
CA GLY A 240 -7.34 -1.90 36.86
C GLY A 240 -6.24 -0.89 36.46
N ASP A 241 -5.25 -1.29 35.67
CA ASP A 241 -4.25 -0.36 35.19
C ASP A 241 -4.86 0.64 34.20
N SER A 242 -4.32 1.85 34.19
CA SER A 242 -4.67 2.91 33.22
C SER A 242 -3.49 3.26 32.34
N LEU A 243 -3.79 3.49 31.07
CA LEU A 243 -2.81 3.93 30.06
C LEU A 243 -3.18 5.30 29.54
N ARG A 244 -2.20 6.19 29.60
CA ARG A 244 -2.27 7.50 28.97
C ARG A 244 -1.79 7.37 27.53
N ILE A 245 -2.68 7.61 26.57
CA ILE A 245 -2.41 7.46 25.14
C ILE A 245 -2.49 8.83 24.48
N ILE A 246 -1.44 9.24 23.80
CA ILE A 246 -1.44 10.41 22.94
C ILE A 246 -1.68 9.95 21.51
N LEU A 247 -2.74 10.44 20.94
CA LEU A 247 -3.12 10.15 19.56
C LEU A 247 -3.28 11.44 18.75
N PHE A 248 -3.16 11.30 17.44
CA PHE A 248 -3.41 12.35 16.47
C PHE A 248 -4.73 12.03 15.76
N ARG A 249 -5.66 12.97 15.76
CA ARG A 249 -6.99 12.91 15.16
C ARG A 249 -7.37 14.28 14.64
N GLU A 250 -7.90 14.37 13.40
CA GLU A 250 -8.38 15.63 12.80
C GLU A 250 -7.33 16.76 12.93
N GLU A 251 -6.11 16.46 12.52
CA GLU A 251 -4.95 17.36 12.55
C GLU A 251 -4.54 17.90 13.95
N LYS A 252 -5.01 17.28 15.03
CA LYS A 252 -4.72 17.68 16.41
C LYS A 252 -4.26 16.49 17.25
N PHE A 253 -3.33 16.75 18.16
CA PHE A 253 -3.00 15.79 19.20
C PHE A 253 -4.05 15.83 20.31
N GLN A 254 -4.47 14.65 20.72
CA GLN A 254 -5.44 14.45 21.80
C GLN A 254 -4.89 13.42 22.78
N GLU A 255 -5.37 13.48 24.02
CA GLU A 255 -5.05 12.52 25.06
C GLU A 255 -6.29 11.73 25.40
N VAL A 256 -6.15 10.41 25.47
CA VAL A 256 -7.18 9.51 25.95
C VAL A 256 -6.61 8.59 27.03
N ASN A 257 -7.43 8.26 28.02
CA ASN A 257 -7.07 7.35 29.10
C ASN A 257 -7.82 6.04 28.92
N LEU A 258 -7.08 4.97 28.65
CA LEU A 258 -7.60 3.62 28.56
C LEU A 258 -7.53 2.96 29.93
N ILE A 259 -8.67 2.62 30.53
CA ILE A 259 -8.76 1.94 31.83
C ILE A 259 -9.12 0.48 31.57
N LEU A 260 -8.24 -0.44 31.99
CA LEU A 260 -8.48 -1.87 31.81
C LEU A 260 -9.52 -2.33 32.82
N LYS A 261 -10.65 -2.85 32.33
CA LYS A 261 -11.66 -3.45 33.18
C LYS A 261 -11.12 -4.73 33.84
N PRO A 262 -11.50 -5.03 35.07
CA PRO A 262 -11.10 -6.24 35.76
C PRO A 262 -11.58 -7.51 35.07
#